data_d93cf1c5e876dbbd69b7d439f7884c61
#
_entry.id   d93cf1c5e876dbbd69b7d439f7884c61
#
_cell.length_a   1.000
_cell.length_b   1.000
_cell.length_c   1.000
_cell.angle_alpha   90.00
_cell.angle_beta   90.00
_cell.angle_gamma   90.00
#
_symmetry.space_group_name_H-M   'P 1'
#
loop_
_entity.id
_entity.type
_entity.pdbx_description
1 polymer ?
#
loop_
_entity_poly.entity_id
_entity_poly.type
_entity_poly.pdbx_seq_one_letter_code
_entity_poly.pdbx_strand_id
1 'polypeptide(L)'
;SSQLTTRFIEIFNEFDQIKNEKWISFKHPVKDIFVKSENAQMLLADLENICQKQQHRTGSVYFTATVSDDTEISSAVWAIDFKVDSHPYMAYSVLKMNFRYAWYIASQANKEKWHRFVEHCIDKLKPRHAYSGFEIAQAASLHLSSYDINSLEKIVTQAFYGVDIDHPSFNRGHDHERTDGYIDYQDLGSGIRTPVCSFLLDPYWIAKLDKTVEEIKT
;
A
#
# COMPACT_ATOMS: atom_id res chain seq x y z
N SER A 1 -1.55 -1.86 18.08
CA SER A 1 -2.33 -2.14 16.84
C SER A 1 -3.49 -1.18 16.63
N SER A 2 -4.33 -0.90 17.63
CA SER A 2 -5.43 0.10 17.50
C SER A 2 -4.90 1.48 17.08
N GLN A 3 -3.79 1.93 17.64
CA GLN A 3 -3.14 3.18 17.25
C GLN A 3 -2.73 3.22 15.77
N LEU A 4 -2.31 2.09 15.19
CA LEU A 4 -1.93 2.05 13.78
C LEU A 4 -3.15 2.16 12.87
N THR A 5 -4.27 1.53 13.23
CA THR A 5 -5.53 1.68 12.51
C THR A 5 -5.99 3.13 12.49
N THR A 6 -5.97 3.80 13.65
CA THR A 6 -6.30 5.23 13.74
C THR A 6 -5.40 6.08 12.83
N ARG A 7 -4.08 5.84 12.86
CA ARG A 7 -3.13 6.56 11.99
C ARG A 7 -3.41 6.33 10.50
N PHE A 8 -3.77 5.12 10.10
CA PHE A 8 -4.12 4.84 8.69
C PHE A 8 -5.39 5.57 8.27
N ILE A 9 -6.39 5.66 9.15
CA ILE A 9 -7.62 6.42 8.88
C ILE A 9 -7.34 7.93 8.80
N GLU A 10 -6.47 8.45 9.65
CA GLU A 10 -6.04 9.85 9.54
C GLU A 10 -5.36 10.12 8.20
N ILE A 11 -4.46 9.24 7.76
CA ILE A 11 -3.80 9.34 6.45
C ILE A 11 -4.82 9.23 5.31
N PHE A 12 -5.79 8.35 5.42
CA PHE A 12 -6.89 8.27 4.45
C PHE A 12 -7.61 9.61 4.31
N ASN A 13 -7.96 10.25 5.42
CA ASN A 13 -8.64 11.55 5.42
C ASN A 13 -7.78 12.66 4.80
N GLU A 14 -6.47 12.64 5.03
CA GLU A 14 -5.54 13.58 4.41
C GLU A 14 -5.38 13.32 2.91
N PHE A 15 -5.27 12.06 2.51
CA PHE A 15 -5.20 11.69 1.10
C PHE A 15 -6.48 12.08 0.34
N ASP A 16 -7.63 12.00 0.99
CA ASP A 16 -8.90 12.49 0.46
C ASP A 16 -8.87 13.98 0.09
N GLN A 17 -8.13 14.79 0.86
CA GLN A 17 -7.95 16.22 0.57
C GLN A 17 -6.93 16.51 -0.55
N ILE A 18 -6.07 15.54 -0.86
CA ILE A 18 -5.07 15.68 -1.92
C ILE A 18 -5.66 15.39 -3.28
N LYS A 19 -6.42 14.33 -3.37
CA LYS A 19 -7.03 13.92 -4.62
C LYS A 19 -8.08 14.92 -5.11
N ASN A 20 -8.21 15.01 -6.39
CA ASN A 20 -9.16 15.91 -7.06
C ASN A 20 -10.43 15.20 -7.59
N GLU A 21 -10.57 13.93 -7.29
CA GLU A 21 -11.69 13.09 -7.70
C GLU A 21 -12.45 12.57 -6.48
N LYS A 22 -13.75 12.35 -6.59
CA LYS A 22 -14.55 11.78 -5.49
C LYS A 22 -14.34 10.27 -5.41
N TRP A 23 -14.32 9.74 -4.19
CA TRP A 23 -14.43 8.30 -4.00
C TRP A 23 -15.74 7.76 -4.53
N ILE A 24 -15.70 6.65 -5.24
CA ILE A 24 -16.89 5.99 -5.81
C ILE A 24 -17.16 4.67 -5.12
N SER A 25 -16.14 3.90 -4.82
CA SER A 25 -16.27 2.57 -4.23
C SER A 25 -15.36 2.40 -3.02
N PHE A 26 -15.87 1.69 -2.01
CA PHE A 26 -15.17 1.39 -0.77
C PHE A 26 -15.29 -0.10 -0.46
N LYS A 27 -14.20 -0.74 -0.10
CA LYS A 27 -14.24 -2.11 0.41
C LYS A 27 -14.63 -2.08 1.89
N HIS A 28 -15.74 -2.74 2.21
CA HIS A 28 -16.24 -2.78 3.59
C HIS A 28 -15.32 -3.68 4.43
N PRO A 29 -14.72 -3.18 5.53
CA PRO A 29 -13.69 -3.90 6.27
C PRO A 29 -14.15 -5.19 6.95
N VAL A 30 -15.46 -5.38 7.09
CA VAL A 30 -16.06 -6.58 7.74
C VAL A 30 -16.68 -7.53 6.72
N LYS A 31 -17.36 -6.99 5.70
CA LYS A 31 -18.16 -7.79 4.77
C LYS A 31 -17.39 -8.26 3.55
N ASP A 32 -16.18 -7.76 3.36
CA ASP A 32 -15.30 -8.07 2.22
C ASP A 32 -15.96 -7.83 0.84
N ILE A 33 -16.83 -6.84 0.76
CA ILE A 33 -17.54 -6.41 -0.44
C ILE A 33 -17.28 -4.94 -0.72
N PHE A 34 -17.33 -4.56 -1.99
CA PHE A 34 -17.34 -3.14 -2.37
C PHE A 34 -18.72 -2.53 -2.22
N VAL A 35 -18.76 -1.32 -1.68
CA VAL A 35 -19.96 -0.51 -1.45
C VAL A 35 -19.79 0.81 -2.20
N LYS A 36 -20.81 1.25 -2.94
CA LYS A 36 -20.78 2.54 -3.65
C LYS A 36 -20.85 3.70 -2.66
N SER A 37 -20.28 4.85 -3.04
CA SER A 37 -20.17 6.05 -2.18
C SER A 37 -21.50 6.53 -1.61
N GLU A 38 -22.58 6.46 -2.37
CA GLU A 38 -23.94 6.81 -1.94
C GLU A 38 -24.44 5.94 -0.76
N ASN A 39 -23.94 4.72 -0.66
CA ASN A 39 -24.23 3.76 0.40
C ASN A 39 -23.13 3.69 1.47
N ALA A 40 -22.08 4.46 1.32
CA ALA A 40 -20.89 4.39 2.18
C ALA A 40 -20.81 5.51 3.23
N GLN A 41 -21.73 6.47 3.24
CA GLN A 41 -21.68 7.62 4.18
C GLN A 41 -21.62 7.16 5.65
N MET A 42 -22.44 6.18 6.02
CA MET A 42 -22.40 5.61 7.38
C MET A 42 -21.11 4.85 7.64
N LEU A 43 -20.59 4.14 6.64
CA LEU A 43 -19.31 3.43 6.74
C LEU A 43 -18.16 4.41 7.02
N LEU A 44 -18.10 5.50 6.28
CA LEU A 44 -17.04 6.50 6.43
C LEU A 44 -17.13 7.25 7.76
N ALA A 45 -18.36 7.59 8.20
CA ALA A 45 -18.58 8.28 9.46
C ALA A 45 -18.19 7.44 10.70
N ASP A 46 -18.20 6.11 10.60
CA ASP A 46 -17.87 5.21 11.69
C ASP A 46 -16.69 4.27 11.36
N LEU A 47 -15.92 4.61 10.34
CA LEU A 47 -14.84 3.75 9.80
C LEU A 47 -13.86 3.32 10.90
N GLU A 48 -13.43 4.24 11.75
CA GLU A 48 -12.49 3.95 12.82
C GLU A 48 -13.03 2.90 13.79
N ASN A 49 -14.26 3.07 14.26
CA ASN A 49 -14.93 2.15 15.16
C ASN A 49 -15.15 0.76 14.52
N ILE A 50 -15.54 0.73 13.25
CA ILE A 50 -15.70 -0.51 12.48
C ILE A 50 -14.35 -1.24 12.37
N CYS A 51 -13.30 -0.54 12.01
CA CYS A 51 -11.96 -1.10 11.88
C CYS A 51 -11.41 -1.60 13.22
N GLN A 52 -11.60 -0.85 14.31
CA GLN A 52 -11.18 -1.26 15.65
C GLN A 52 -11.91 -2.53 16.10
N LYS A 53 -13.22 -2.61 15.93
CA LYS A 53 -14.00 -3.80 16.23
C LYS A 53 -13.58 -5.01 15.41
N GLN A 54 -13.35 -4.81 14.11
CA GLN A 54 -12.88 -5.88 13.23
C GLN A 54 -11.50 -6.39 13.66
N GLN A 55 -10.57 -5.49 13.92
CA GLN A 55 -9.23 -5.83 14.37
C GLN A 55 -9.25 -6.60 15.70
N HIS A 56 -10.13 -6.21 16.63
CA HIS A 56 -10.29 -6.93 17.91
C HIS A 56 -10.80 -8.36 17.72
N ARG A 57 -11.64 -8.60 16.69
CA ARG A 57 -12.21 -9.92 16.39
C ARG A 57 -11.28 -10.86 15.64
N THR A 58 -10.55 -10.33 14.67
CA THR A 58 -9.78 -11.12 13.69
C THR A 58 -8.28 -10.89 13.74
N GLY A 59 -7.81 -9.87 14.46
CA GLY A 59 -6.42 -9.42 14.44
C GLY A 59 -6.04 -8.66 13.18
N SER A 60 -6.92 -8.59 12.18
CA SER A 60 -6.64 -7.96 10.88
C SER A 60 -7.75 -7.02 10.45
N VAL A 61 -7.35 -5.95 9.76
CA VAL A 61 -8.25 -5.00 9.10
C VAL A 61 -7.76 -4.77 7.68
N TYR A 62 -8.69 -4.79 6.75
CA TYR A 62 -8.46 -4.43 5.35
C TYR A 62 -9.43 -3.33 4.97
N PHE A 63 -8.93 -2.32 4.28
CA PHE A 63 -9.76 -1.24 3.77
C PHE A 63 -9.22 -0.78 2.43
N THR A 64 -10.11 -0.57 1.48
CA THR A 64 -9.81 -0.01 0.16
C THR A 64 -10.80 1.11 -0.15
N ALA A 65 -10.31 2.21 -0.69
CA ALA A 65 -11.14 3.23 -1.32
C ALA A 65 -10.61 3.53 -2.73
N THR A 66 -11.49 3.69 -3.69
CA THR A 66 -11.13 3.95 -5.09
C THR A 66 -12.12 4.87 -5.79
N VAL A 67 -11.64 5.57 -6.81
CA VAL A 67 -12.48 6.37 -7.72
C VAL A 67 -13.08 5.53 -8.85
N SER A 68 -12.78 4.23 -8.91
CA SER A 68 -13.35 3.33 -9.91
C SER A 68 -14.77 2.92 -9.53
N ASP A 69 -15.68 2.93 -10.51
CA ASP A 69 -17.04 2.43 -10.38
C ASP A 69 -17.16 0.92 -10.64
N ASP A 70 -16.24 0.40 -11.44
CA ASP A 70 -16.07 -1.04 -11.69
C ASP A 70 -14.78 -1.53 -11.00
N THR A 71 -14.95 -2.14 -9.84
CA THR A 71 -13.83 -2.58 -9.01
C THR A 71 -13.19 -3.87 -9.50
N GLU A 72 -13.80 -4.56 -10.45
CA GLU A 72 -13.31 -5.82 -11.00
C GLU A 72 -12.45 -5.62 -12.26
N ILE A 73 -12.76 -4.59 -13.05
CA ILE A 73 -12.19 -4.41 -14.39
C ILE A 73 -11.43 -3.08 -14.51
N SER A 74 -11.99 -2.00 -13.96
CA SER A 74 -11.43 -0.66 -14.14
C SER A 74 -10.20 -0.42 -13.28
N SER A 75 -9.14 0.13 -13.89
CA SER A 75 -7.92 0.50 -13.19
C SER A 75 -8.15 1.50 -12.06
N ALA A 76 -7.65 1.21 -10.90
CA ALA A 76 -7.76 2.05 -9.71
C ALA A 76 -6.67 3.14 -9.73
N VAL A 77 -6.86 4.19 -10.54
CA VAL A 77 -5.88 5.26 -10.74
C VAL A 77 -5.77 6.27 -9.59
N TRP A 78 -6.81 6.39 -8.78
CA TRP A 78 -6.77 6.95 -7.44
C TRP A 78 -7.31 5.88 -6.50
N ALA A 79 -6.46 5.37 -5.67
CA ALA A 79 -6.84 4.37 -4.68
C ALA A 79 -5.97 4.49 -3.44
N ILE A 80 -6.53 4.10 -2.32
CA ILE A 80 -5.81 3.87 -1.09
C ILE A 80 -6.24 2.53 -0.52
N ASP A 81 -5.25 1.71 -0.20
CA ASP A 81 -5.44 0.42 0.43
C ASP A 81 -4.64 0.38 1.71
N PHE A 82 -5.22 -0.09 2.77
CA PHE A 82 -4.44 -0.46 3.94
C PHE A 82 -4.82 -1.81 4.50
N LYS A 83 -3.81 -2.49 4.98
CA LYS A 83 -3.89 -3.68 5.79
C LYS A 83 -3.24 -3.39 7.12
N VAL A 84 -3.97 -3.55 8.21
CA VAL A 84 -3.41 -3.58 9.57
C VAL A 84 -3.55 -4.99 10.09
N ASP A 85 -2.43 -5.60 10.43
CA ASP A 85 -2.39 -6.96 10.93
C ASP A 85 -1.68 -7.01 12.28
N SER A 86 -2.27 -7.70 13.24
CA SER A 86 -1.68 -7.97 14.55
C SER A 86 -1.52 -9.47 14.82
N HIS A 87 -1.70 -10.31 13.79
CA HIS A 87 -1.53 -11.74 13.92
C HIS A 87 -0.06 -12.09 14.19
N PRO A 88 0.24 -12.94 15.18
CA PRO A 88 1.62 -13.19 15.61
C PRO A 88 2.52 -13.81 14.53
N TYR A 89 1.94 -14.45 13.53
CA TYR A 89 2.69 -15.16 12.46
C TYR A 89 2.64 -14.46 11.09
N MET A 90 1.83 -13.42 10.92
CA MET A 90 1.65 -12.73 9.63
C MET A 90 1.62 -11.21 9.81
N ALA A 91 2.29 -10.71 10.83
CA ALA A 91 2.14 -9.34 11.31
C ALA A 91 2.91 -8.32 10.47
N TYR A 92 2.54 -8.13 9.22
CA TYR A 92 2.93 -6.91 8.53
C TYR A 92 1.72 -6.06 8.19
N SER A 93 1.85 -4.76 8.43
CA SER A 93 0.85 -3.78 8.05
C SER A 93 1.36 -3.02 6.83
N VAL A 94 0.48 -2.78 5.89
CA VAL A 94 0.81 -2.14 4.61
C VAL A 94 -0.14 -0.99 4.37
N LEU A 95 0.39 0.10 3.84
CA LEU A 95 -0.35 1.19 3.23
C LEU A 95 0.13 1.31 1.78
N LYS A 96 -0.80 1.24 0.84
CA LYS A 96 -0.57 1.47 -0.58
C LYS A 96 -1.44 2.62 -1.05
N MET A 97 -0.87 3.48 -1.87
CA MET A 97 -1.59 4.60 -2.46
C MET A 97 -1.23 4.71 -3.94
N ASN A 98 -2.27 4.74 -4.77
CA ASN A 98 -2.14 4.98 -6.19
C ASN A 98 -2.68 6.37 -6.51
N PHE A 99 -2.03 7.07 -7.43
CA PHE A 99 -2.48 8.36 -7.91
C PHE A 99 -2.11 8.58 -9.38
N ARG A 100 -2.84 9.48 -10.04
CA ARG A 100 -2.57 9.82 -11.44
C ARG A 100 -1.26 10.58 -11.55
N TYR A 101 -0.30 10.04 -12.27
CA TYR A 101 0.96 10.73 -12.55
C TYR A 101 0.75 12.08 -13.26
N ALA A 102 -0.24 12.16 -14.16
CA ALA A 102 -0.60 13.42 -14.80
C ALA A 102 -0.99 14.53 -13.82
N TRP A 103 -1.64 14.22 -12.70
CA TRP A 103 -1.90 15.18 -11.63
C TRP A 103 -0.61 15.67 -10.99
N TYR A 104 0.31 14.76 -10.70
CA TYR A 104 1.57 15.08 -10.03
C TYR A 104 2.43 16.04 -10.86
N ILE A 105 2.53 15.81 -12.17
CA ILE A 105 3.36 16.64 -13.08
C ILE A 105 2.67 17.92 -13.52
N ALA A 106 1.38 18.07 -13.32
CA ALA A 106 0.60 19.22 -13.79
C ALA A 106 1.06 20.55 -13.20
N SER A 107 1.63 20.55 -11.98
CA SER A 107 2.15 21.76 -11.35
C SER A 107 3.21 21.45 -10.29
N GLN A 108 4.06 22.44 -10.03
CA GLN A 108 5.01 22.36 -8.92
C GLN A 108 4.29 22.28 -7.56
N ALA A 109 3.17 22.96 -7.41
CA ALA A 109 2.35 22.91 -6.19
C ALA A 109 1.82 21.50 -5.89
N ASN A 110 1.44 20.73 -6.91
CA ASN A 110 1.02 19.34 -6.74
C ASN A 110 2.17 18.44 -6.26
N LYS A 111 3.36 18.64 -6.83
CA LYS A 111 4.58 17.92 -6.39
C LYS A 111 4.89 18.21 -4.91
N GLU A 112 4.88 19.47 -4.53
CA GLU A 112 5.13 19.90 -3.15
C GLU A 112 4.05 19.38 -2.19
N LYS A 113 2.79 19.39 -2.61
CA LYS A 113 1.68 18.83 -1.84
C LYS A 113 1.87 17.33 -1.60
N TRP A 114 2.26 16.60 -2.66
CA TRP A 114 2.54 15.18 -2.55
C TRP A 114 3.73 14.88 -1.66
N HIS A 115 4.85 15.58 -1.81
CA HIS A 115 6.04 15.37 -1.00
C HIS A 115 5.77 15.61 0.48
N ARG A 116 5.11 16.72 0.85
CA ARG A 116 4.71 16.99 2.24
C ARG A 116 3.82 15.90 2.81
N PHE A 117 2.91 15.40 2.01
CA PHE A 117 2.05 14.30 2.42
C PHE A 117 2.83 13.01 2.67
N VAL A 118 3.76 12.66 1.80
CA VAL A 118 4.63 11.47 1.97
C VAL A 118 5.50 11.63 3.23
N GLU A 119 6.11 12.78 3.44
CA GLU A 119 6.86 13.09 4.66
C GLU A 119 6.01 12.92 5.91
N HIS A 120 4.78 13.43 5.88
CA HIS A 120 3.83 13.25 6.97
C HIS A 120 3.47 11.77 7.20
N CYS A 121 3.25 10.99 6.15
CA CYS A 121 3.02 9.55 6.25
C CYS A 121 4.21 8.84 6.91
N ILE A 122 5.43 9.17 6.49
CA ILE A 122 6.66 8.60 7.05
C ILE A 122 6.77 8.93 8.55
N ASP A 123 6.55 10.18 8.90
CA ASP A 123 6.62 10.62 10.30
C ASP A 123 5.57 9.98 11.18
N LYS A 124 4.36 9.83 10.66
CA LYS A 124 3.23 9.27 11.41
C LYS A 124 3.32 7.75 11.57
N LEU A 125 3.71 7.06 10.51
CA LEU A 125 3.74 5.59 10.49
C LEU A 125 5.07 5.00 10.95
N LYS A 126 6.16 5.73 10.77
CA LYS A 126 7.54 5.23 10.99
C LYS A 126 7.75 3.87 10.28
N PRO A 127 7.54 3.80 8.96
CA PRO A 127 7.62 2.54 8.24
C PRO A 127 9.06 2.00 8.26
N ARG A 128 9.20 0.69 8.32
CA ARG A 128 10.51 0.04 8.15
C ARG A 128 11.02 0.14 6.73
N HIS A 129 10.10 0.10 5.80
CA HIS A 129 10.38 0.14 4.37
C HIS A 129 9.25 0.87 3.64
N ALA A 130 9.60 1.73 2.72
CA ALA A 130 8.66 2.35 1.80
C ALA A 130 9.33 2.54 0.44
N TYR A 131 8.54 2.58 -0.60
CA TYR A 131 8.99 2.82 -1.96
C TYR A 131 7.91 3.50 -2.78
N SER A 132 8.31 4.17 -3.83
CA SER A 132 7.41 4.67 -4.86
C SER A 132 7.98 4.43 -6.25
N GLY A 133 7.11 4.18 -7.21
CA GLY A 133 7.47 3.91 -8.59
C GLY A 133 6.27 4.00 -9.52
N PHE A 134 6.53 3.76 -10.79
CA PHE A 134 5.48 3.56 -11.78
C PHE A 134 5.06 2.11 -11.77
N GLU A 135 3.79 1.84 -11.62
CA GLU A 135 3.25 0.50 -11.67
C GLU A 135 2.09 0.39 -12.67
N ILE A 136 1.76 -0.83 -13.05
CA ILE A 136 0.56 -1.10 -13.83
C ILE A 136 -0.64 -0.89 -12.91
N ALA A 137 -1.51 0.06 -13.26
CA ALA A 137 -2.73 0.29 -12.50
C ALA A 137 -3.66 -0.91 -12.64
N GLN A 138 -3.92 -1.55 -11.52
CA GLN A 138 -4.78 -2.73 -11.41
C GLN A 138 -6.20 -2.35 -11.00
N ALA A 139 -7.15 -3.26 -11.19
CA ALA A 139 -8.48 -3.11 -10.63
C ALA A 139 -8.44 -3.21 -9.10
N ALA A 140 -9.35 -2.50 -8.41
CA ALA A 140 -9.33 -2.41 -6.95
C ALA A 140 -9.52 -3.75 -6.25
N SER A 141 -10.29 -4.69 -6.84
CA SER A 141 -10.48 -6.04 -6.31
C SER A 141 -9.21 -6.87 -6.30
N LEU A 142 -8.23 -6.53 -7.13
CA LEU A 142 -7.01 -7.31 -7.36
C LEU A 142 -5.79 -6.79 -6.58
N HIS A 143 -5.91 -5.64 -5.95
CA HIS A 143 -4.79 -4.90 -5.33
C HIS A 143 -3.95 -5.67 -4.31
N LEU A 144 -4.46 -6.73 -3.73
CA LEU A 144 -3.76 -7.45 -2.66
C LEU A 144 -3.66 -8.96 -2.86
N SER A 145 -4.13 -9.53 -3.96
CA SER A 145 -4.32 -10.99 -3.98
C SER A 145 -4.17 -11.75 -5.30
N SER A 146 -3.76 -11.16 -6.41
CA SER A 146 -3.79 -11.88 -7.68
C SER A 146 -2.42 -12.37 -8.17
N TYR A 147 -2.25 -13.68 -8.22
CA TYR A 147 -1.10 -14.33 -8.84
C TYR A 147 -1.02 -14.12 -10.36
N ASP A 148 -2.15 -13.93 -11.03
CA ASP A 148 -2.20 -13.79 -12.50
C ASP A 148 -1.61 -12.47 -12.96
N ILE A 149 -1.80 -11.41 -12.19
CA ILE A 149 -1.24 -10.08 -12.47
C ILE A 149 0.28 -10.09 -12.30
N ASN A 150 0.81 -10.83 -11.35
CA ASN A 150 2.25 -10.95 -11.15
C ASN A 150 2.98 -11.45 -12.40
N SER A 151 2.35 -12.33 -13.17
CA SER A 151 2.91 -12.82 -14.44
C SER A 151 2.95 -11.72 -15.50
N LEU A 152 1.90 -10.90 -15.61
CA LEU A 152 1.86 -9.76 -16.52
C LEU A 152 2.86 -8.68 -16.11
N GLU A 153 2.92 -8.33 -14.83
CA GLU A 153 3.90 -7.37 -14.30
C GLU A 153 5.32 -7.82 -14.58
N LYS A 154 5.63 -9.08 -14.37
CA LYS A 154 6.94 -9.66 -14.67
C LYS A 154 7.33 -9.50 -16.14
N ILE A 155 6.40 -9.75 -17.06
CA ILE A 155 6.66 -9.60 -18.50
C ILE A 155 6.88 -8.12 -18.84
N VAL A 156 6.04 -7.23 -18.31
CA VAL A 156 6.13 -5.80 -18.60
C VAL A 156 7.40 -5.18 -18.01
N THR A 157 7.76 -5.52 -16.79
CA THR A 157 8.98 -5.00 -16.15
C THR A 157 10.26 -5.52 -16.80
N GLN A 158 10.23 -6.68 -17.43
CA GLN A 158 11.35 -7.16 -18.26
C GLN A 158 11.54 -6.33 -19.55
N ALA A 159 10.46 -5.77 -20.07
CA ALA A 159 10.49 -4.96 -21.31
C ALA A 159 10.66 -3.46 -21.03
N PHE A 160 10.23 -2.98 -19.87
CA PHE A 160 10.20 -1.55 -19.51
C PHE A 160 10.85 -1.31 -18.15
N TYR A 161 12.11 -0.91 -18.14
CA TYR A 161 12.91 -0.69 -16.91
C TYR A 161 12.35 0.37 -15.96
N GLY A 162 11.43 1.21 -16.40
CA GLY A 162 10.81 2.26 -15.57
C GLY A 162 9.54 1.82 -14.85
N VAL A 163 9.06 0.60 -15.13
CA VAL A 163 7.83 0.07 -14.49
C VAL A 163 8.21 -0.78 -13.30
N ASP A 164 7.55 -0.52 -12.21
CA ASP A 164 7.76 -1.21 -10.95
C ASP A 164 6.76 -2.36 -10.75
N ILE A 165 7.09 -3.28 -9.85
CA ILE A 165 6.26 -4.43 -9.53
C ILE A 165 5.43 -4.08 -8.29
N ASP A 166 4.12 -4.29 -8.37
CA ASP A 166 3.26 -4.19 -7.21
C ASP A 166 3.59 -5.29 -6.19
N HIS A 167 3.46 -4.98 -4.94
CA HIS A 167 3.58 -5.88 -3.80
C HIS A 167 4.74 -6.91 -3.89
N PRO A 168 5.99 -6.49 -3.66
CA PRO A 168 7.18 -7.32 -3.87
C PRO A 168 7.18 -8.66 -3.11
N SER A 169 6.50 -8.75 -1.98
CA SER A 169 6.41 -9.98 -1.19
C SER A 169 5.65 -11.11 -1.89
N PHE A 170 4.71 -10.80 -2.79
CA PHE A 170 4.04 -11.82 -3.61
C PHE A 170 4.86 -12.23 -4.83
N ASN A 171 5.74 -11.35 -5.30
CA ASN A 171 6.55 -11.59 -6.50
C ASN A 171 7.82 -12.38 -6.25
N ARG A 172 8.17 -12.63 -5.01
CA ARG A 172 9.44 -13.29 -4.67
C ARG A 172 9.40 -14.79 -4.78
N GLY A 173 8.28 -15.37 -5.13
CA GLY A 173 8.16 -16.82 -5.14
C GLY A 173 8.40 -17.41 -3.74
N HIS A 174 8.43 -18.70 -3.68
CA HIS A 174 8.62 -19.46 -2.44
C HIS A 174 10.07 -19.55 -1.95
N ASP A 175 10.96 -18.63 -2.38
CA ASP A 175 12.40 -18.75 -2.15
C ASP A 175 12.83 -18.53 -0.70
N HIS A 176 11.89 -18.23 0.19
CA HIS A 176 12.16 -17.94 1.59
C HIS A 176 11.19 -18.67 2.53
N GLU A 177 10.99 -19.95 2.26
CA GLU A 177 10.40 -20.81 3.27
C GLU A 177 11.32 -20.85 4.49
N ARG A 178 10.78 -20.50 5.63
CA ARG A 178 11.44 -20.77 6.91
C ARG A 178 11.61 -22.29 7.04
N THR A 179 12.58 -22.71 7.83
CA THR A 179 12.82 -24.13 8.14
C THR A 179 11.62 -24.83 8.78
N ASP A 180 10.61 -24.06 9.24
CA ASP A 180 9.35 -24.55 9.78
C ASP A 180 8.19 -24.55 8.76
N GLY A 181 8.46 -24.28 7.48
CA GLY A 181 7.49 -24.27 6.39
C GLY A 181 6.63 -23.00 6.30
N TYR A 182 6.90 -21.96 7.10
CA TYR A 182 6.19 -20.69 7.03
C TYR A 182 6.98 -19.65 6.23
N ILE A 183 6.26 -18.83 5.47
CA ILE A 183 6.86 -17.70 4.74
C ILE A 183 7.06 -16.56 5.72
N ASP A 184 8.28 -16.06 5.85
CA ASP A 184 8.57 -14.90 6.68
C ASP A 184 8.31 -13.59 5.93
N TYR A 185 7.09 -13.12 5.99
CA TYR A 185 6.69 -11.85 5.40
C TYR A 185 7.29 -10.62 6.08
N GLN A 186 7.83 -10.76 7.30
CA GLN A 186 8.43 -9.63 8.01
C GLN A 186 9.80 -9.27 7.46
N ASP A 187 10.47 -10.20 6.87
CA ASP A 187 11.88 -10.07 6.51
C ASP A 187 12.08 -9.70 5.04
N LEU A 188 11.01 -9.52 4.25
CA LEU A 188 11.08 -9.32 2.80
C LEU A 188 12.08 -10.28 2.12
N GLY A 189 12.35 -11.42 2.74
CA GLY A 189 13.36 -12.38 2.34
C GLY A 189 14.79 -11.86 2.52
N SER A 190 15.71 -12.40 1.74
CA SER A 190 17.14 -12.06 1.79
C SER A 190 17.51 -10.77 1.07
N GLY A 191 16.56 -10.05 0.51
CA GLY A 191 16.84 -8.86 -0.28
C GLY A 191 15.81 -7.76 -0.12
N ILE A 192 16.27 -6.54 -0.30
CA ILE A 192 15.45 -5.37 -0.43
C ILE A 192 15.15 -5.19 -1.92
N ARG A 193 13.91 -4.82 -2.22
CA ARG A 193 13.56 -4.40 -3.55
C ARG A 193 14.39 -3.19 -3.95
N THR A 194 14.91 -3.17 -5.18
CA THR A 194 15.50 -1.98 -5.78
C THR A 194 14.38 -1.15 -6.38
N PRO A 195 14.02 -0.01 -5.82
CA PRO A 195 12.95 0.82 -6.34
C PRO A 195 13.43 1.61 -7.56
N VAL A 196 12.49 1.91 -8.45
CA VAL A 196 12.76 2.65 -9.68
C VAL A 196 12.86 4.16 -9.43
N CYS A 197 12.06 4.71 -8.51
CA CYS A 197 11.97 6.15 -8.28
C CYS A 197 12.52 6.58 -6.91
N SER A 198 11.97 6.06 -5.84
CA SER A 198 12.43 6.39 -4.49
C SER A 198 12.12 5.30 -3.48
N PHE A 199 12.90 5.25 -2.42
CA PHE A 199 12.71 4.30 -1.33
C PHE A 199 13.13 4.89 0.01
N LEU A 200 12.63 4.28 1.06
CA LEU A 200 13.01 4.55 2.43
C LEU A 200 13.39 3.23 3.10
N LEU A 201 14.51 3.26 3.79
CA LEU A 201 14.98 2.16 4.63
C LEU A 201 15.15 2.69 6.05
N ASP A 202 14.66 1.94 7.03
CA ASP A 202 14.95 2.23 8.44
C ASP A 202 16.36 1.72 8.83
N PRO A 203 16.85 2.07 10.02
CA PRO A 203 18.15 1.63 10.49
C PRO A 203 18.34 0.11 10.54
N TYR A 204 17.25 -0.66 10.71
CA TYR A 204 17.30 -2.12 10.68
C TYR A 204 17.75 -2.65 9.32
N TRP A 205 17.18 -2.13 8.24
CA TRP A 205 17.55 -2.53 6.88
C TRP A 205 18.94 -2.05 6.49
N ILE A 206 19.31 -0.85 6.90
CA ILE A 206 20.65 -0.29 6.68
C ILE A 206 21.70 -1.21 7.33
N ALA A 207 21.48 -1.61 8.58
CA ALA A 207 22.35 -2.53 9.28
C ALA A 207 22.41 -3.92 8.61
N LYS A 208 21.30 -4.42 8.11
CA LYS A 208 21.21 -5.71 7.42
C LYS A 208 21.95 -5.72 6.08
N LEU A 209 22.06 -4.57 5.42
CA LEU A 209 22.84 -4.40 4.19
C LEU A 209 24.35 -4.31 4.45
N ASP A 210 24.76 -4.16 5.69
CA ASP A 210 26.16 -3.88 6.06
C ASP A 210 26.72 -2.67 5.31
N LYS A 211 25.92 -1.60 5.25
CA LYS A 211 26.20 -0.35 4.53
C LYS A 211 25.94 0.85 5.41
N THR A 212 26.62 1.95 5.10
CA THR A 212 26.33 3.26 5.64
C THR A 212 25.27 3.98 4.78
N VAL A 213 24.63 5.01 5.33
CA VAL A 213 23.66 5.84 4.59
C VAL A 213 24.36 6.50 3.39
N GLU A 214 25.60 6.91 3.53
CA GLU A 214 26.41 7.54 2.48
C GLU A 214 26.67 6.59 1.32
N GLU A 215 26.99 5.31 1.61
CA GLU A 215 27.21 4.28 0.57
C GLU A 215 25.92 3.88 -0.16
N ILE A 216 24.75 4.08 0.45
CA ILE A 216 23.45 3.77 -0.18
C ILE A 216 22.99 4.93 -1.08
N LYS A 217 23.40 6.16 -0.79
CA LYS A 217 23.01 7.37 -1.55
C LYS A 217 23.79 7.57 -2.85
N THR A 218 24.87 6.83 -3.06
CA THR A 218 25.69 6.89 -4.27
C THR A 218 25.17 6.01 -5.38
#